data_08cf506ab3a93ceeb5ae467465448e83
#
_entry.id   08cf506ab3a93ceeb5ae467465448e83
#
_cell.length_a   1.000
_cell.length_b   1.000
_cell.length_c   1.000
_cell.angle_alpha   90.00
_cell.angle_beta   90.00
_cell.angle_gamma   90.00
#
_symmetry.space_group_name_H-M   'P 1'
#
loop_
_entity.id
_entity.type
_entity.pdbx_description
1 polymer ?
#
loop_
_entity_poly.entity_id
_entity_poly.type
_entity_poly.pdbx_seq_one_letter_code
_entity_poly.pdbx_strand_id
1 'polypeptide(L)' 'MIPVQYRDPQTEEILERRYEEGAPAIGARVRIGFDEYRVLYRWRCVPTSCIVYVHGVAREGRREVRPAA' A
#
# COMPACT_ATOMS: atom_id res chain seq x y z
N MET A 1 -10.70 13.13 -8.70
CA MET A 1 -10.34 11.92 -7.95
C MET A 1 -10.00 10.81 -8.90
N ILE A 2 -9.03 9.99 -8.51
CA ILE A 2 -8.60 8.90 -9.37
C ILE A 2 -8.84 7.58 -8.64
N PRO A 3 -9.16 6.51 -9.37
CA PRO A 3 -9.31 5.20 -8.75
C PRO A 3 -7.94 4.61 -8.44
N VAL A 4 -7.77 4.15 -7.22
CA VAL A 4 -6.51 3.59 -6.75
C VAL A 4 -6.74 2.17 -6.28
N GLN A 5 -5.91 1.24 -6.74
CA GLN A 5 -5.90 -0.12 -6.26
C GLN A 5 -4.69 -0.32 -5.37
N TYR A 6 -4.94 -0.73 -4.14
CA TYR A 6 -3.86 -1.05 -3.20
C TYR A 6 -3.62 -2.54 -3.26
N ARG A 7 -2.39 -2.94 -3.56
CA ARG A 7 -2.05 -4.34 -3.75
C ARG A 7 -0.90 -4.79 -2.86
N ASP A 8 -0.91 -6.09 -2.56
CA ASP A 8 0.19 -6.71 -1.87
C ASP A 8 1.28 -7.00 -2.90
N PRO A 9 2.53 -6.59 -2.65
CA PRO A 9 3.58 -6.74 -3.65
C PRO A 9 4.02 -8.19 -3.87
N GLN A 10 3.76 -9.06 -2.93
CA GLN A 10 4.19 -10.44 -3.07
C GLN A 10 3.16 -11.29 -3.77
N THR A 11 1.89 -11.10 -3.44
CA THR A 11 0.84 -11.94 -3.99
C THR A 11 0.06 -11.27 -5.10
N GLU A 12 0.22 -9.96 -5.28
CA GLU A 12 -0.55 -9.17 -6.25
C GLU A 12 -2.03 -9.10 -5.88
N GLU A 13 -2.36 -9.48 -4.68
CA GLU A 13 -3.75 -9.45 -4.24
C GLU A 13 -4.19 -8.01 -4.05
N ILE A 14 -5.39 -7.68 -4.52
CA ILE A 14 -5.94 -6.36 -4.35
C ILE A 14 -6.53 -6.28 -2.95
N LEU A 15 -5.95 -5.41 -2.13
CA LEU A 15 -6.40 -5.28 -0.75
C LEU A 15 -7.57 -4.34 -0.65
N GLU A 16 -7.58 -3.30 -1.48
CA GLU A 16 -8.68 -2.35 -1.45
C GLU A 16 -8.66 -1.49 -2.71
N ARG A 17 -9.82 -1.05 -3.13
CA ARG A 17 -9.97 -0.07 -4.19
C ARG A 17 -10.69 1.12 -3.61
N ARG A 18 -10.18 2.31 -3.88
CA ARG A 18 -10.85 3.51 -3.43
C ARG A 18 -10.48 4.67 -4.32
N TYR A 19 -11.24 5.75 -4.23
CA TYR A 19 -10.94 6.96 -4.97
C TYR A 19 -10.14 7.89 -4.07
N GLU A 20 -9.06 8.43 -4.60
CA GLU A 20 -8.22 9.36 -3.87
C GLU A 20 -8.12 10.64 -4.68
N GLU A 21 -7.77 11.74 -4.02
CA GLU A 21 -7.60 12.98 -4.73
C GLU A 21 -6.39 12.96 -5.63
N GLY A 22 -5.39 12.19 -5.29
CA GLY A 22 -4.19 12.04 -6.08
C GLY A 22 -3.50 10.76 -5.71
N ALA A 23 -2.45 10.41 -6.46
CA ALA A 23 -1.70 9.21 -6.18
C ALA A 23 -1.01 9.35 -4.82
N PRO A 24 -1.12 8.34 -3.95
CA PRO A 24 -0.46 8.42 -2.65
C PRO A 24 1.06 8.50 -2.80
N ALA A 25 1.69 9.23 -1.92
CA ALA A 25 3.13 9.39 -1.96
C ALA A 25 3.82 8.12 -1.47
N ILE A 26 4.97 7.84 -2.04
CA ILE A 26 5.77 6.72 -1.57
C ILE A 26 6.19 6.99 -0.13
N GLY A 27 6.03 6.01 0.73
CA GLY A 27 6.32 6.14 2.15
C GLY A 27 5.13 6.60 2.97
N ALA A 28 4.05 7.02 2.34
CA ALA A 28 2.88 7.47 3.08
C ALA A 28 2.19 6.28 3.73
N ARG A 29 1.45 6.55 4.80
CA ARG A 29 0.68 5.52 5.47
C ARG A 29 -0.75 5.57 5.01
N VAL A 30 -1.34 4.41 4.86
CA VAL A 30 -2.71 4.26 4.40
C VAL A 30 -3.39 3.26 5.31
N ARG A 31 -4.61 3.58 5.76
CA ARG A 31 -5.37 2.64 6.56
C ARG A 31 -6.28 1.84 5.64
N ILE A 32 -6.17 0.53 5.72
CA ILE A 32 -7.01 -0.38 4.95
C ILE A 32 -7.62 -1.35 5.95
N GLY A 33 -8.94 -1.31 6.08
CA GLY A 33 -9.59 -2.10 7.11
C GLY A 33 -9.18 -1.59 8.47
N PHE A 34 -8.67 -2.47 9.30
CA PHE A 34 -8.22 -2.09 10.64
C PHE A 34 -6.71 -1.96 10.73
N ASP A 35 -6.02 -2.13 9.63
CA ASP A 35 -4.57 -2.16 9.64
C ASP A 35 -3.99 -0.98 8.91
N GLU A 36 -2.78 -0.60 9.31
CA GLU A 36 -2.04 0.45 8.64
C GLU A 36 -1.04 -0.16 7.69
N TYR A 37 -0.93 0.46 6.52
CA TYR A 37 -0.01 0.03 5.49
C TYR A 37 0.87 1.20 5.08
N ARG A 38 2.02 0.88 4.51
CA ARG A 38 2.94 1.88 4.01
C ARG A 38 3.08 1.70 2.50
N VAL A 39 3.01 2.80 1.77
CA VAL A 39 3.13 2.78 0.31
C VAL A 39 4.58 2.50 -0.06
N LEU A 40 4.80 1.43 -0.81
CA LEU A 40 6.12 1.04 -1.23
C LEU A 40 6.49 1.69 -2.56
N TYR A 41 5.62 1.56 -3.54
CA TYR A 41 5.84 2.18 -4.84
C TYR A 41 4.53 2.20 -5.61
N ARG A 42 4.52 2.97 -6.69
CA ARG A 42 3.36 3.13 -7.53
C ARG A 42 3.64 2.53 -8.89
N TRP A 43 2.60 1.97 -9.49
CA TRP A 43 2.72 1.35 -10.80
C TRP A 43 1.62 1.91 -11.69
N ARG A 44 2.03 2.60 -12.77
CA ARG A 44 1.08 3.10 -13.76
C ARG A 44 0.00 3.99 -13.17
N CYS A 45 0.40 5.04 -12.52
CA CYS A 45 -0.57 5.98 -11.99
C CYS A 45 -0.85 7.04 -13.03
N VAL A 46 -2.00 6.90 -13.65
CA VAL A 46 -2.52 7.88 -14.61
C VAL A 46 -3.85 8.38 -14.09
N PRO A 47 -4.41 9.43 -14.70
CA PRO A 47 -5.65 10.01 -14.16
C PRO A 47 -6.81 9.05 -14.04
N THR A 48 -6.81 7.98 -14.83
CA THR A 48 -7.93 7.05 -14.83
C THR A 48 -7.65 5.78 -14.03
N SER A 49 -6.43 5.60 -13.51
CA SER A 49 -6.12 4.36 -12.83
C SER A 49 -4.77 4.49 -12.15
N CYS A 50 -4.66 3.96 -10.96
CA CYS A 50 -3.40 3.98 -10.23
C CYS A 50 -3.29 2.71 -9.42
N ILE A 51 -2.17 2.01 -9.59
CA ILE A 51 -1.90 0.80 -8.83
C ILE A 51 -0.79 1.11 -7.85
N VAL A 52 -1.04 0.83 -6.57
CA VAL A 52 -0.11 1.16 -5.50
C VAL A 52 0.18 -0.10 -4.72
N TYR A 53 1.45 -0.37 -4.51
CA TYR A 53 1.86 -1.53 -3.73
C TYR A 53 2.20 -1.10 -2.31
N VAL A 54 1.63 -1.81 -1.35
CA VAL A 54 1.76 -1.45 0.06
C VAL A 54 2.09 -2.69 0.87
N HIS A 55 2.66 -2.47 2.05
CA HIS A 55 2.84 -3.56 2.98
C HIS A 55 2.45 -3.11 4.39
N GLY A 56 2.12 -4.07 5.23
CA GLY A 56 1.62 -3.76 6.56
C GLY A 56 2.68 -3.18 7.46
N VAL A 57 2.35 -2.11 8.14
CA VAL A 57 3.28 -1.48 9.07
C VAL A 57 3.59 -2.42 10.23
N ALA A 58 2.60 -3.17 10.67
CA ALA A 58 2.82 -4.12 11.74
C ALA A 58 3.84 -5.19 11.33
N ARG A 59 3.82 -5.56 10.05
CA ARG A 59 4.77 -6.54 9.56
C ARG A 59 6.18 -5.96 9.57
N GLU A 60 6.32 -4.68 9.28
CA GLU A 60 7.61 -4.02 9.35
C GLU A 60 8.16 -4.12 10.76
N GLY A 61 7.37 -3.78 11.74
CA GLY A 61 7.82 -3.82 13.09
C GLY A 61 8.17 -5.22 13.55
N ARG A 62 7.38 -6.18 13.13
CA ARG A 62 7.64 -7.54 13.49
C ARG A 62 8.96 -8.02 12.91
N ARG A 63 9.26 -7.60 11.69
CA ARG A 63 10.49 -7.96 11.08
C ARG A 63 11.67 -7.42 11.83
N GLU A 64 11.58 -6.21 12.28
CA GLU A 64 12.66 -5.59 12.99
C GLU A 64 12.93 -6.22 14.32
N VAL A 65 11.88 -6.59 14.99
CA VAL A 65 12.05 -7.17 16.30
C VAL A 65 12.44 -8.61 16.24
N ARG A 66 12.33 -9.26 15.14
CA ARG A 66 12.62 -10.64 15.05
C ARG A 66 14.08 -10.81 15.03
N PRO A 67 14.69 -11.13 16.05
CA PRO A 67 16.11 -11.33 16.06
C PRO A 67 16.36 -12.55 15.26
N ALA A 68 17.46 -12.65 14.83
CA ALA A 68 17.80 -13.74 14.02
C ALA A 68 17.62 -14.98 14.75
N ALA A 69 17.12 -15.15 15.61
CA ALA A 69 17.01 -16.40 16.35
C ALA A 69 16.99 -17.56 15.48
#